data_49627c945582b76119ff889fbbfe77d3
#
_entry.id   49627c945582b76119ff889fbbfe77d3
#
_cell.length_a   1.000
_cell.length_b   1.000
_cell.length_c   1.000
_cell.angle_alpha   90.00
_cell.angle_beta   90.00
_cell.angle_gamma   90.00
#
_symmetry.space_group_name_H-M   'P 1'
#
loop_
_entity.id
_entity.type
_entity.pdbx_description
1 polymer ?
#
loop_
_entity_poly.entity_id
_entity_poly.type
_entity_poly.pdbx_seq_one_letter_code
_entity_poly.pdbx_strand_id
1 'polypeptide(L)'
;MATVLIVDPDQATRSLLELLLLRLGHVPIGPREWVEGAEPDVVVLEPASKPGLRLARGVRRRFSDVPILCVSIDGPSRETRELNPAAHVMKPFRRSQLEAALEQALLPTPAGSARHSA
;
A
#
# COMPACT_ATOMS: atom_id res chain seq x y z
N MET A 1 14.71 -4.65 -2.24
CA MET A 1 14.31 -3.23 -2.29
C MET A 1 13.03 -3.09 -3.11
N ALA A 2 12.02 -2.47 -2.55
CA ALA A 2 10.75 -2.28 -3.24
C ALA A 2 10.43 -0.80 -3.39
N THR A 3 9.75 -0.45 -4.48
CA THR A 3 9.18 0.88 -4.68
C THR A 3 7.80 0.92 -4.06
N VAL A 4 7.60 1.79 -3.08
CA VAL A 4 6.39 1.84 -2.27
C VAL A 4 5.67 3.16 -2.50
N LEU A 5 4.48 3.09 -3.10
CA LEU A 5 3.63 4.26 -3.28
C LEU A 5 2.87 4.54 -1.99
N ILE A 6 3.08 5.71 -1.40
CA ILE A 6 2.39 6.13 -0.18
C ILE A 6 1.25 7.07 -0.55
N VAL A 7 0.04 6.72 -0.13
CA VAL A 7 -1.15 7.53 -0.36
C VAL A 7 -1.85 7.77 0.97
N ASP A 8 -1.49 8.85 1.64
CA ASP A 8 -2.07 9.25 2.92
C ASP A 8 -2.14 10.78 2.97
N PRO A 9 -3.29 11.37 3.29
CA PRO A 9 -3.43 12.82 3.34
C PRO A 9 -2.72 13.46 4.54
N ASP A 10 -2.43 12.68 5.57
CA ASP A 10 -1.76 13.20 6.77
C ASP A 10 -0.25 13.28 6.57
N GLN A 11 0.28 14.50 6.57
CA GLN A 11 1.69 14.72 6.32
C GLN A 11 2.58 14.05 7.37
N ALA A 12 2.18 14.06 8.63
CA ALA A 12 2.97 13.44 9.69
C ALA A 12 3.08 11.93 9.48
N THR A 13 1.98 11.30 9.11
CA THR A 13 1.96 9.87 8.80
C THR A 13 2.82 9.57 7.57
N ARG A 14 2.70 10.38 6.50
CA ARG A 14 3.54 10.20 5.31
C ARG A 14 5.02 10.27 5.65
N SER A 15 5.42 11.28 6.43
CA SER A 15 6.83 11.45 6.81
C SER A 15 7.35 10.28 7.62
N LEU A 16 6.52 9.77 8.54
CA LEU A 16 6.88 8.60 9.34
C LEU A 16 7.05 7.36 8.46
N LEU A 17 6.10 7.12 7.56
CA LEU A 17 6.15 5.99 6.64
C LEU A 17 7.38 6.07 5.74
N GLU A 18 7.67 7.25 5.19
CA GLU A 18 8.84 7.46 4.35
C GLU A 18 10.12 7.10 5.10
N LEU A 19 10.25 7.59 6.33
CA LEU A 19 11.44 7.32 7.14
C LEU A 19 11.60 5.83 7.44
N LEU A 20 10.51 5.17 7.84
CA LEU A 20 10.55 3.74 8.15
C LEU A 20 10.86 2.90 6.91
N LEU A 21 10.26 3.24 5.77
CA LEU A 21 10.51 2.53 4.51
C LEU A 21 11.96 2.68 4.07
N LEU A 22 12.53 3.88 4.16
CA LEU A 22 13.93 4.11 3.84
C LEU A 22 14.85 3.28 4.75
N ARG A 23 14.54 3.22 6.03
CA ARG A 23 15.33 2.42 6.98
C ARG A 23 15.24 0.92 6.70
N LEU A 24 14.14 0.48 6.11
CA LEU A 24 13.95 -0.92 5.72
C LEU A 24 14.55 -1.23 4.34
N GLY A 25 15.15 -0.24 3.68
CA GLY A 25 15.78 -0.42 2.39
C GLY A 25 14.86 -0.28 1.20
N HIS A 26 13.66 0.29 1.39
CA HIS A 26 12.70 0.51 0.31
C HIS A 26 12.75 1.95 -0.20
N VAL A 27 12.17 2.19 -1.37
CA VAL A 27 12.11 3.51 -2.00
C VAL A 27 10.68 4.02 -1.93
N PRO A 28 10.37 5.00 -1.07
CA PRO A 28 9.04 5.60 -1.03
C PRO A 28 8.83 6.55 -2.19
N ILE A 29 7.66 6.51 -2.79
CA ILE A 29 7.23 7.47 -3.82
C ILE A 29 5.85 7.99 -3.46
N GLY A 30 5.50 9.16 -4.01
CA GLY A 30 4.19 9.76 -3.82
C GLY A 30 3.34 9.69 -5.09
N PRO A 31 2.09 10.22 -5.01
CA PRO A 31 1.19 10.23 -6.17
C PRO A 31 1.76 10.92 -7.40
N ARG A 32 2.62 11.92 -7.22
CA ARG A 32 3.23 12.63 -8.34
C ARG A 32 4.07 11.67 -9.20
N GLU A 33 4.92 10.87 -8.56
CA GLU A 33 5.78 9.92 -9.27
C GLU A 33 4.94 8.84 -9.96
N TRP A 34 3.83 8.45 -9.34
CA TRP A 34 2.88 7.53 -9.96
C TRP A 34 2.29 8.11 -11.25
N VAL A 35 1.85 9.37 -11.19
CA VAL A 35 1.30 10.06 -12.38
C VAL A 35 2.35 10.19 -13.47
N GLU A 36 3.62 10.38 -13.10
CA GLU A 36 4.74 10.48 -14.04
C GLU A 36 5.18 9.12 -14.59
N GLY A 37 4.52 8.04 -14.20
CA GLY A 37 4.74 6.71 -14.77
C GLY A 37 5.53 5.74 -13.92
N ALA A 38 5.89 6.10 -12.69
CA ALA A 38 6.59 5.16 -11.80
C ALA A 38 5.69 3.98 -11.45
N GLU A 39 6.25 2.77 -11.48
CA GLU A 39 5.52 1.55 -11.15
C GLU A 39 5.79 1.13 -9.71
N PRO A 40 4.76 1.08 -8.84
CA PRO A 40 4.97 0.63 -7.47
C PRO A 40 5.00 -0.88 -7.37
N ASP A 41 5.80 -1.39 -6.44
CA ASP A 41 5.78 -2.80 -6.07
C ASP A 41 4.72 -3.07 -5.02
N VAL A 42 4.38 -2.05 -4.23
CA VAL A 42 3.32 -2.11 -3.22
C VAL A 42 2.76 -0.70 -3.01
N VAL A 43 1.48 -0.63 -2.65
CA VAL A 43 0.81 0.64 -2.31
C VAL A 43 0.47 0.62 -0.83
N VAL A 44 0.88 1.66 -0.10
CA VAL A 44 0.46 1.89 1.29
C VAL A 44 -0.61 2.97 1.25
N LEU A 45 -1.82 2.62 1.66
CA LEU A 45 -3.01 3.43 1.46
C LEU A 45 -3.73 3.74 2.77
N GLU A 46 -4.11 5.02 2.97
CA GLU A 46 -5.12 5.39 3.95
C GLU A 46 -6.50 5.36 3.28
N PRO A 47 -7.32 4.32 3.51
CA PRO A 47 -8.57 4.15 2.76
C PRO A 47 -9.68 5.12 3.15
N ALA A 48 -9.55 5.84 4.27
CA ALA A 48 -10.53 6.87 4.64
C ALA A 48 -10.50 8.07 3.71
N SER A 49 -9.42 8.23 2.94
CA SER A 49 -9.27 9.31 1.98
C SER A 49 -9.92 8.96 0.66
N LYS A 50 -10.93 9.73 0.23
CA LYS A 50 -11.59 9.50 -1.07
C LYS A 50 -10.64 9.66 -2.25
N PRO A 51 -9.77 10.69 -2.29
CA PRO A 51 -8.75 10.77 -3.34
C PRO A 51 -7.80 9.57 -3.33
N GLY A 52 -7.45 9.09 -2.14
CA GLY A 52 -6.60 7.90 -1.99
C GLY A 52 -7.26 6.65 -2.56
N LEU A 53 -8.55 6.46 -2.28
CA LEU A 53 -9.29 5.32 -2.82
C LEU A 53 -9.36 5.38 -4.35
N ARG A 54 -9.60 6.56 -4.92
CA ARG A 54 -9.61 6.72 -6.38
C ARG A 54 -8.28 6.37 -7.00
N LEU A 55 -7.20 6.82 -6.38
CA LEU A 55 -5.86 6.51 -6.85
C LEU A 55 -5.56 5.02 -6.76
N ALA A 56 -5.93 4.40 -5.64
CA ALA A 56 -5.74 2.96 -5.45
C ALA A 56 -6.52 2.13 -6.47
N ARG A 57 -7.74 2.54 -6.79
CA ARG A 57 -8.54 1.90 -7.84
C ARG A 57 -7.87 2.05 -9.21
N GLY A 58 -7.25 3.21 -9.48
CA GLY A 58 -6.47 3.43 -10.69
C GLY A 58 -5.28 2.50 -10.79
N VAL A 59 -4.55 2.34 -9.70
CA VAL A 59 -3.42 1.40 -9.63
C VAL A 59 -3.91 -0.03 -9.88
N ARG A 60 -5.03 -0.42 -9.22
CA ARG A 60 -5.57 -1.78 -9.36
C ARG A 60 -6.04 -2.07 -10.78
N ARG A 61 -6.58 -1.07 -11.48
CA ARG A 61 -6.98 -1.24 -12.89
C ARG A 61 -5.77 -1.41 -13.80
N ARG A 62 -4.68 -0.70 -13.52
CA ARG A 62 -3.49 -0.73 -14.34
C ARG A 62 -2.59 -1.92 -14.00
N PHE A 63 -2.50 -2.27 -12.72
CA PHE A 63 -1.68 -3.38 -12.22
C PHE A 63 -2.55 -4.20 -11.26
N SER A 64 -3.22 -5.21 -11.79
CA SER A 64 -4.21 -5.98 -11.03
C SER A 64 -3.62 -6.75 -9.86
N ASP A 65 -2.33 -7.05 -9.88
CA ASP A 65 -1.65 -7.88 -8.90
C ASP A 65 -0.76 -7.11 -7.93
N VAL A 66 -0.69 -5.77 -8.05
CA VAL A 66 0.09 -4.98 -7.08
C VAL A 66 -0.55 -5.09 -5.69
N PRO A 67 0.20 -5.51 -4.67
CA PRO A 67 -0.35 -5.59 -3.32
C PRO A 67 -0.66 -4.22 -2.76
N ILE A 68 -1.78 -4.12 -2.04
CA ILE A 68 -2.20 -2.91 -1.35
C ILE A 68 -2.17 -3.18 0.15
N LEU A 69 -1.46 -2.35 0.89
CA LEU A 69 -1.39 -2.39 2.34
C LEU A 69 -2.20 -1.21 2.88
N CYS A 70 -3.28 -1.49 3.58
CA CYS A 70 -4.09 -0.44 4.18
C CYS A 70 -3.56 -0.07 5.57
N VAL A 71 -3.43 1.23 5.84
CA VAL A 71 -3.01 1.75 7.14
C VAL A 71 -4.04 2.79 7.56
N SER A 72 -4.85 2.48 8.58
CA SER A 72 -5.99 3.31 8.94
C SER A 72 -6.31 3.26 10.42
N ILE A 73 -6.97 4.31 10.92
CA ILE A 73 -7.52 4.33 12.27
C ILE A 73 -8.69 3.34 12.36
N ASP A 74 -9.47 3.24 11.29
CA ASP A 74 -10.64 2.39 11.24
C ASP A 74 -10.30 1.00 10.72
N GLY A 75 -11.12 0.01 11.07
CA GLY A 75 -11.01 -1.33 10.52
C GLY A 75 -11.41 -1.38 9.05
N PRO A 76 -11.30 -2.57 8.43
CA PRO A 76 -11.64 -2.72 7.02
C PRO A 76 -13.08 -2.31 6.73
N SER A 77 -13.26 -1.47 5.70
CA SER A 77 -14.55 -1.07 5.19
C SER A 77 -14.90 -1.90 3.96
N ARG A 78 -16.12 -1.71 3.45
CA ARG A 78 -16.55 -2.35 2.20
C ARG A 78 -15.62 -1.96 1.05
N GLU A 79 -15.35 -0.67 0.91
CA GLU A 79 -14.48 -0.14 -0.14
C GLU A 79 -13.07 -0.71 -0.04
N THR A 80 -12.58 -0.83 1.19
CA THR A 80 -11.25 -1.42 1.44
C THR A 80 -11.23 -2.88 0.99
N ARG A 81 -12.27 -3.64 1.34
CA ARG A 81 -12.36 -5.06 0.95
C ARG A 81 -12.43 -5.25 -0.56
N GLU A 82 -13.08 -4.32 -1.26
CA GLU A 82 -13.16 -4.37 -2.72
C GLU A 82 -11.80 -4.22 -3.40
N LEU A 83 -10.85 -3.57 -2.73
CA LEU A 83 -9.48 -3.46 -3.24
C LEU A 83 -8.66 -4.73 -3.03
N ASN A 84 -9.19 -5.68 -2.26
CA ASN A 84 -8.52 -6.93 -1.92
C ASN A 84 -7.10 -6.68 -1.35
N PRO A 85 -7.01 -5.98 -0.20
CA PRO A 85 -5.70 -5.64 0.35
C PRO A 85 -4.95 -6.87 0.85
N ALA A 86 -3.63 -6.83 0.74
CA ALA A 86 -2.76 -7.89 1.24
C ALA A 86 -2.67 -7.88 2.76
N ALA A 87 -2.82 -6.71 3.39
CA ALA A 87 -2.80 -6.58 4.83
C ALA A 87 -3.48 -5.29 5.25
N HIS A 88 -3.88 -5.21 6.52
CA HIS A 88 -4.47 -4.02 7.10
C HIS A 88 -3.80 -3.73 8.44
N VAL A 89 -3.22 -2.54 8.57
CA VAL A 89 -2.53 -2.11 9.79
C VAL A 89 -3.33 -0.99 10.44
N MET A 90 -3.60 -1.13 11.73
CA MET A 90 -4.34 -0.12 12.49
C MET A 90 -3.40 0.96 13.00
N LYS A 91 -3.81 2.22 12.93
CA LYS A 91 -3.12 3.34 13.56
C LYS A 91 -3.58 3.50 15.01
N PRO A 92 -2.71 3.82 15.95
CA PRO A 92 -1.26 3.93 15.80
C PRO A 92 -0.61 2.55 15.66
N PHE A 93 0.43 2.46 14.86
CA PHE A 93 1.12 1.18 14.61
C PHE A 93 2.56 1.22 15.13
N ARG A 94 3.11 0.02 15.39
CA ARG A 94 4.51 -0.14 15.74
C ARG A 94 5.30 -0.44 14.47
N ARG A 95 6.59 -0.12 14.49
CA ARG A 95 7.48 -0.44 13.38
C ARG A 95 7.40 -1.91 12.99
N SER A 96 7.38 -2.81 13.99
CA SER A 96 7.33 -4.25 13.74
C SER A 96 6.04 -4.67 13.01
N GLN A 97 4.94 -3.99 13.28
CA GLN A 97 3.67 -4.27 12.59
C GLN A 97 3.74 -3.86 11.13
N LEU A 98 4.34 -2.71 10.84
CA LEU A 98 4.54 -2.27 9.46
C LEU A 98 5.48 -3.21 8.73
N GLU A 99 6.60 -3.60 9.35
CA GLU A 99 7.54 -4.54 8.76
C GLU A 99 6.87 -5.86 8.40
N ALA A 100 6.11 -6.44 9.34
CA ALA A 100 5.42 -7.71 9.11
C ALA A 100 4.41 -7.60 7.97
N ALA A 101 3.67 -6.50 7.92
CA ALA A 101 2.68 -6.27 6.87
C ALA A 101 3.34 -6.11 5.49
N LEU A 102 4.47 -5.41 5.43
CA LEU A 102 5.24 -5.26 4.19
C LEU A 102 5.81 -6.60 3.72
N GLU A 103 6.35 -7.38 4.63
CA GLU A 103 6.85 -8.72 4.29
C GLU A 103 5.75 -9.58 3.70
N GLN A 104 4.57 -9.56 4.34
CA GLN A 104 3.42 -10.31 3.84
C GLN A 104 2.99 -9.82 2.46
N ALA A 105 2.93 -8.51 2.27
CA ALA A 105 2.51 -7.92 0.99
C ALA A 105 3.50 -8.23 -0.14
N LEU A 106 4.78 -8.32 0.17
CA LEU A 106 5.85 -8.55 -0.81
C LEU A 106 6.18 -10.03 -1.01
N LEU A 107 5.53 -10.95 -0.29
CA LEU A 107 5.74 -12.38 -0.49
C LEU A 107 5.33 -12.77 -1.91
N PRO A 108 6.10 -13.68 -2.56
CA PRO A 108 5.71 -14.19 -3.87
C PRO A 108 4.35 -14.87 -3.80
N THR A 109 3.54 -14.65 -4.83
CA THR A 109 2.23 -15.30 -4.91
C THR A 109 2.43 -16.78 -5.25
N PRO A 110 1.82 -17.69 -4.45
CA PRO A 110 1.91 -19.10 -4.78
C PRO A 110 1.34 -19.42 -6.17
N ALA A 111 1.90 -20.43 -6.83
CA ALA A 111 1.41 -20.86 -8.14
C ALA A 111 -0.07 -21.23 -8.03
N GLY A 112 -0.87 -20.76 -8.99
CA GLY A 112 -2.30 -21.01 -9.03
C GLY A 112 -3.13 -20.10 -8.14
N SER A 113 -2.54 -19.10 -7.52
CA SER A 113 -3.30 -18.15 -6.72
C SER A 113 -4.15 -17.23 -7.60
N ALA A 114 -5.16 -16.58 -6.99
CA ALA A 114 -6.06 -15.67 -7.70
C ALA A 114 -5.34 -14.50 -8.37
N ARG A 115 -4.19 -14.09 -7.88
CA ARG A 115 -3.42 -13.00 -8.46
C ARG A 115 -2.90 -13.31 -9.87
N HIS A 116 -2.68 -14.59 -10.17
CA HIS A 116 -2.16 -15.00 -11.47
C HIS A 116 -3.24 -15.33 -12.47
N SER A 117 -4.45 -15.52 -12.04
CA SER A 117 -5.55 -15.91 -12.93
C SER A 117 -6.31 -14.73 -13.53
N ALA A 118 -5.90 -13.54 -13.24
CA ALA A 118 -6.55 -12.35 -13.75
C ALA A 118 -6.31 -12.17 -15.24
#